data_0a3fd2a8fab3ae5277b8a7082be3cf53
#
_entry.id   0a3fd2a8fab3ae5277b8a7082be3cf53
#
_cell.length_a   1.000
_cell.length_b   1.000
_cell.length_c   1.000
_cell.angle_alpha   90.00
_cell.angle_beta   90.00
_cell.angle_gamma   90.00
#
_symmetry.space_group_name_H-M   'P 1'
#
loop_
_entity.id
_entity.type
_entity.pdbx_description
1 polymer ?
#
loop_
_entity_poly.entity_id
_entity_poly.type
_entity_poly.pdbx_seq_one_letter_code
_entity_poly.pdbx_strand_id
1 'polypeptide(L)'
;TGEVEQLDVAKVDRAKALLAKAVAYYRRRGDKALADFAESGRFEDGELYVYVLAADGRFLASGGSSSVLVGRNVAELRDSAGKPFFKEMLKVAAEKGGGHVEYRWLNRLDKREERKLAFFRRVGERIIAVGFYIPRATESQARALIDQAAAAMQRDSKSALLDFNDLHGPFIQDDLYVFA
;
A
#
# COMPACT_ATOMS: atom_id res chain seq x y z
N THR A 1 -6.02 -10.23 -7.00
CA THR A 1 -4.69 -10.39 -7.63
C THR A 1 -4.46 -9.42 -8.78
N GLY A 2 -5.52 -8.99 -9.49
CA GLY A 2 -5.42 -8.08 -10.65
C GLY A 2 -5.05 -6.63 -10.33
N GLU A 3 -5.44 -6.10 -9.18
CA GLU A 3 -5.15 -4.69 -8.81
C GLU A 3 -3.65 -4.43 -8.57
N VAL A 4 -2.88 -5.45 -8.18
CA VAL A 4 -1.44 -5.32 -7.93
C VAL A 4 -0.63 -5.33 -9.24
N GLU A 5 -1.16 -5.91 -10.31
CA GLU A 5 -0.45 -6.02 -11.60
C GLU A 5 -0.35 -4.68 -12.37
N GLN A 6 -1.21 -3.72 -12.09
CA GLN A 6 -1.19 -2.38 -12.72
C GLN A 6 -0.40 -1.34 -11.92
N LEU A 7 0.06 -1.69 -10.71
CA LEU A 7 0.89 -0.83 -9.88
C LEU A 7 2.34 -0.85 -10.37
N ASP A 8 3.09 0.20 -10.06
CA ASP A 8 4.53 0.26 -10.33
C ASP A 8 5.24 -0.96 -9.75
N VAL A 9 5.59 -1.91 -10.62
CA VAL A 9 6.24 -3.19 -10.27
C VAL A 9 7.51 -2.95 -9.46
N ALA A 10 8.28 -1.91 -9.78
CA ALA A 10 9.50 -1.57 -9.06
C ALA A 10 9.21 -1.16 -7.60
N LYS A 11 8.14 -0.40 -7.34
CA LYS A 11 7.73 -0.04 -5.97
C LYS A 11 7.23 -1.24 -5.19
N VAL A 12 6.45 -2.11 -5.81
CA VAL A 12 5.98 -3.36 -5.21
C VAL A 12 7.17 -4.24 -4.81
N ASP A 13 8.14 -4.41 -5.69
CA ASP A 13 9.33 -5.23 -5.45
C ASP A 13 10.20 -4.64 -4.33
N ARG A 14 10.38 -3.33 -4.28
CA ARG A 14 11.10 -2.64 -3.21
C ARG A 14 10.39 -2.80 -1.86
N ALA A 15 9.07 -2.65 -1.83
CA ALA A 15 8.29 -2.84 -0.61
C ALA A 15 8.38 -4.28 -0.09
N LYS A 16 8.26 -5.27 -0.97
CA LYS A 16 8.42 -6.69 -0.61
C LYS A 16 9.84 -7.02 -0.17
N ALA A 17 10.86 -6.45 -0.80
CA ALA A 17 12.26 -6.63 -0.41
C ALA A 17 12.54 -6.05 0.99
N LEU A 18 12.05 -4.83 1.27
CA LEU A 18 12.19 -4.21 2.59
C LEU A 18 11.44 -5.02 3.66
N LEU A 19 10.23 -5.52 3.36
CA LEU A 19 9.49 -6.39 4.25
C LEU A 19 10.26 -7.69 4.55
N ALA A 20 10.81 -8.35 3.54
CA ALA A 20 11.60 -9.56 3.71
C ALA A 20 12.84 -9.31 4.58
N LYS A 21 13.54 -8.19 4.36
CA LYS A 21 14.68 -7.76 5.18
C LYS A 21 14.26 -7.54 6.64
N ALA A 22 13.14 -6.86 6.87
CA ALA A 22 12.63 -6.59 8.22
C ALA A 22 12.21 -7.88 8.94
N VAL A 23 11.51 -8.79 8.24
CA VAL A 23 11.10 -10.10 8.78
C VAL A 23 12.31 -10.94 9.17
N ALA A 24 13.32 -11.04 8.29
CA ALA A 24 14.55 -11.77 8.58
C ALA A 24 15.31 -11.17 9.77
N TYR A 25 15.35 -9.84 9.87
CA TYR A 25 15.96 -9.15 11.00
C TYR A 25 15.23 -9.40 12.30
N TYR A 26 13.89 -9.29 12.29
CA TYR A 26 13.07 -9.56 13.47
C TYR A 26 13.21 -11.01 13.96
N ARG A 27 13.27 -11.99 13.05
CA ARG A 27 13.49 -13.40 13.42
C ARG A 27 14.79 -13.63 14.19
N ARG A 28 15.83 -12.85 13.92
CA ARG A 28 17.13 -12.92 14.64
C ARG A 28 17.14 -12.14 15.95
N ARG A 29 16.44 -11.00 16.01
CA ARG A 29 16.55 -10.02 17.10
C ARG A 29 15.37 -10.03 18.06
N GLY A 30 14.24 -10.59 17.66
CA GLY A 30 12.99 -10.49 18.40
C GLY A 30 12.55 -9.04 18.59
N ASP A 31 11.91 -8.75 19.70
CA ASP A 31 11.40 -7.41 20.02
C ASP A 31 12.49 -6.32 20.15
N LYS A 32 13.76 -6.69 20.28
CA LYS A 32 14.87 -5.72 20.20
C LYS A 32 14.94 -5.01 18.84
N ALA A 33 14.41 -5.64 17.77
CA ALA A 33 14.33 -5.03 16.45
C ALA A 33 13.35 -3.85 16.36
N LEU A 34 12.39 -3.72 17.29
CA LEU A 34 11.37 -2.66 17.24
C LEU A 34 11.98 -1.26 17.32
N ALA A 35 13.01 -1.09 18.16
CA ALA A 35 13.74 0.17 18.26
C ALA A 35 14.48 0.50 16.95
N ASP A 36 15.09 -0.52 16.33
CA ASP A 36 15.81 -0.37 15.06
C ASP A 36 14.85 -0.01 13.91
N PHE A 37 13.61 -0.51 13.91
CA PHE A 37 12.59 -0.16 12.92
C PHE A 37 12.07 1.27 13.08
N ALA A 38 12.10 1.80 14.28
CA ALA A 38 11.73 3.19 14.59
C ALA A 38 12.86 4.19 14.29
N GLU A 39 14.09 3.71 14.13
CA GLU A 39 15.25 4.54 13.84
C GLU A 39 15.26 4.96 12.37
N SER A 40 15.35 6.26 12.11
CA SER A 40 15.38 6.82 10.78
C SER A 40 16.56 6.32 9.96
N GLY A 41 16.30 5.98 8.69
CA GLY A 41 17.30 5.62 7.69
C GLY A 41 17.74 4.16 7.69
N ARG A 42 17.39 3.36 8.71
CA ARG A 42 17.86 1.98 8.80
C ARG A 42 16.96 0.97 8.08
N PHE A 43 15.65 1.13 8.25
CA PHE A 43 14.63 0.31 7.62
C PHE A 43 13.64 1.18 6.84
N GLU A 44 14.21 2.02 5.99
CA GLU A 44 13.52 2.92 5.08
C GLU A 44 14.09 2.77 3.67
N ASP A 45 13.29 3.09 2.68
CA ASP A 45 13.69 3.17 1.27
C ASP A 45 12.83 4.23 0.57
N GLY A 46 13.30 5.48 0.55
CA GLY A 46 12.52 6.62 0.08
C GLY A 46 11.29 6.86 0.96
N GLU A 47 10.10 6.71 0.41
CA GLU A 47 8.84 6.83 1.14
C GLU A 47 8.45 5.55 1.91
N LEU A 48 9.14 4.44 1.64
CA LEU A 48 8.89 3.14 2.27
C LEU A 48 9.47 3.10 3.68
N TYR A 49 8.70 2.62 4.62
CA TYR A 49 9.16 2.40 5.99
C TYR A 49 8.48 1.18 6.61
N VAL A 50 9.16 0.59 7.58
CA VAL A 50 8.65 -0.53 8.35
C VAL A 50 7.79 -0.02 9.50
N TYR A 51 6.67 -0.68 9.75
CA TYR A 51 5.91 -0.55 10.98
C TYR A 51 5.45 -1.92 11.49
N VAL A 52 5.14 -1.99 12.78
CA VAL A 52 4.85 -3.25 13.45
C VAL A 52 3.64 -3.11 14.36
N LEU A 53 2.72 -4.08 14.26
CA LEU A 53 1.60 -4.27 15.17
C LEU A 53 1.80 -5.55 15.99
N ALA A 54 1.26 -5.56 17.21
CA ALA A 54 0.98 -6.80 17.91
C ALA A 54 -0.31 -7.45 17.38
N ALA A 55 -0.45 -8.76 17.53
CA ALA A 55 -1.65 -9.49 17.10
C ALA A 55 -2.94 -9.04 17.82
N ASP A 56 -2.81 -8.40 18.99
CA ASP A 56 -3.93 -7.81 19.74
C ASP A 56 -4.34 -6.41 19.24
N GLY A 57 -3.67 -5.88 18.22
CA GLY A 57 -3.95 -4.58 17.62
C GLY A 57 -3.17 -3.41 18.19
N ARG A 58 -2.23 -3.62 19.12
CA ARG A 58 -1.37 -2.57 19.63
C ARG A 58 -0.32 -2.19 18.60
N PHE A 59 -0.15 -0.91 18.35
CA PHE A 59 0.87 -0.38 17.45
C PHE A 59 2.20 -0.24 18.16
N LEU A 60 3.24 -0.93 17.70
CA LEU A 60 4.48 -1.11 18.47
C LEU A 60 5.65 -0.26 17.97
N ALA A 61 5.80 -0.10 16.66
CA ALA A 61 6.92 0.65 16.08
C ALA A 61 6.59 1.18 14.71
N SER A 62 7.20 2.28 14.32
CA SER A 62 7.12 2.83 12.95
C SER A 62 8.33 3.70 12.65
N GLY A 63 8.93 3.52 11.47
CA GLY A 63 9.96 4.40 10.91
C GLY A 63 9.41 5.64 10.20
N GLY A 64 8.10 5.80 10.08
CA GLY A 64 7.49 6.87 9.29
C GLY A 64 6.32 7.59 9.93
N SER A 65 5.38 8.05 9.09
CA SER A 65 4.26 8.90 9.51
C SER A 65 3.29 8.25 10.51
N SER A 66 3.25 6.93 10.57
CA SER A 66 2.44 6.21 11.56
C SER A 66 3.05 6.14 12.96
N SER A 67 4.22 6.74 13.20
CA SER A 67 4.85 6.80 14.52
C SER A 67 3.96 7.43 15.61
N VAL A 68 3.03 8.31 15.24
CA VAL A 68 2.02 8.91 16.13
C VAL A 68 1.06 7.90 16.76
N LEU A 69 0.99 6.68 16.20
CA LEU A 69 0.13 5.61 16.69
C LEU A 69 0.80 4.69 17.70
N VAL A 70 2.10 4.80 17.88
CA VAL A 70 2.86 3.92 18.79
C VAL A 70 2.28 3.98 20.20
N GLY A 71 2.04 2.81 20.78
CA GLY A 71 1.44 2.64 22.11
C GLY A 71 -0.08 2.57 22.11
N ARG A 72 -0.77 2.87 21.00
CA ARG A 72 -2.23 2.83 20.90
C ARG A 72 -2.70 1.47 20.37
N ASN A 73 -3.92 1.06 20.77
CA ASN A 73 -4.62 0.00 20.07
C ASN A 73 -5.31 0.60 18.84
N VAL A 74 -5.01 0.07 17.66
CA VAL A 74 -5.47 0.61 16.37
C VAL A 74 -6.47 -0.31 15.65
N ALA A 75 -6.92 -1.40 16.29
CA ALA A 75 -7.79 -2.38 15.66
C ALA A 75 -9.07 -1.75 15.09
N GLU A 76 -9.65 -0.77 15.77
CA GLU A 76 -10.88 -0.10 15.34
C GLU A 76 -10.64 1.22 14.58
N LEU A 77 -9.36 1.58 14.33
CA LEU A 77 -9.04 2.79 13.58
C LEU A 77 -9.50 2.65 12.12
N ARG A 78 -10.13 3.71 11.63
CA ARG A 78 -10.61 3.82 10.26
C ARG A 78 -9.85 4.90 9.52
N ASP A 79 -9.68 4.71 8.23
CA ASP A 79 -9.19 5.78 7.36
C ASP A 79 -10.30 6.82 7.04
N SER A 80 -9.99 7.84 6.27
CA SER A 80 -10.95 8.90 5.89
C SER A 80 -12.13 8.39 5.04
N ALA A 81 -11.98 7.24 4.39
CA ALA A 81 -13.05 6.56 3.67
C ALA A 81 -13.88 5.63 4.58
N GLY A 82 -13.58 5.58 5.88
CA GLY A 82 -14.28 4.74 6.86
C GLY A 82 -13.82 3.28 6.88
N LYS A 83 -12.72 2.93 6.19
CA LYS A 83 -12.21 1.56 6.11
C LYS A 83 -11.48 1.16 7.39
N PRO A 84 -11.85 0.04 8.05
CA PRO A 84 -11.15 -0.48 9.23
C PRO A 84 -9.92 -1.31 8.82
N PHE A 85 -8.94 -0.67 8.22
CA PHE A 85 -7.83 -1.32 7.51
C PHE A 85 -6.90 -2.12 8.42
N PHE A 86 -6.66 -1.69 9.65
CA PHE A 86 -5.86 -2.48 10.60
C PHE A 86 -6.61 -3.73 11.06
N LYS A 87 -7.92 -3.66 11.24
CA LYS A 87 -8.75 -4.82 11.56
C LYS A 87 -8.69 -5.87 10.44
N GLU A 88 -8.75 -5.42 9.18
CA GLU A 88 -8.58 -6.29 8.02
C GLU A 88 -7.18 -6.93 8.00
N MET A 89 -6.14 -6.13 8.25
CA MET A 89 -4.75 -6.62 8.32
C MET A 89 -4.60 -7.70 9.40
N LEU A 90 -5.10 -7.44 10.61
CA LEU A 90 -5.06 -8.39 11.73
C LEU A 90 -5.77 -9.70 11.37
N LYS A 91 -6.95 -9.62 10.77
CA LYS A 91 -7.73 -10.79 10.32
C LYS A 91 -6.96 -11.61 9.29
N VAL A 92 -6.49 -10.99 8.22
CA VAL A 92 -5.74 -11.67 7.16
C VAL A 92 -4.42 -12.26 7.69
N ALA A 93 -3.73 -11.54 8.58
CA ALA A 93 -2.51 -12.04 9.21
C ALA A 93 -2.78 -13.28 10.07
N ALA A 94 -3.91 -13.32 10.80
CA ALA A 94 -4.30 -14.47 11.60
C ALA A 94 -4.66 -15.69 10.73
N GLU A 95 -5.40 -15.48 9.64
CA GLU A 95 -5.91 -16.54 8.76
C GLU A 95 -4.84 -17.08 7.79
N LYS A 96 -4.01 -16.19 7.22
CA LYS A 96 -3.10 -16.50 6.10
C LYS A 96 -1.62 -16.27 6.42
N GLY A 97 -1.31 -15.71 7.57
CA GLY A 97 0.07 -15.38 7.96
C GLY A 97 0.67 -14.16 7.26
N GLY A 98 -0.02 -13.55 6.33
CA GLY A 98 0.43 -12.36 5.59
C GLY A 98 -0.47 -12.04 4.42
N GLY A 99 -0.25 -10.89 3.81
CA GLY A 99 -1.05 -10.41 2.70
C GLY A 99 -0.77 -8.95 2.38
N HIS A 100 -1.76 -8.27 1.86
CA HIS A 100 -1.72 -6.84 1.60
C HIS A 100 -3.05 -6.18 1.95
N VAL A 101 -3.01 -4.87 2.21
CA VAL A 101 -4.19 -4.04 2.45
C VAL A 101 -3.96 -2.66 1.85
N GLU A 102 -4.99 -2.11 1.22
CA GLU A 102 -5.00 -0.74 0.71
C GLU A 102 -5.86 0.14 1.63
N TYR A 103 -5.38 1.34 1.93
CA TYR A 103 -6.06 2.33 2.77
C TYR A 103 -5.55 3.74 2.47
N ARG A 104 -6.18 4.76 3.03
CA ARG A 104 -5.75 6.16 2.93
C ARG A 104 -4.91 6.54 4.12
N TRP A 105 -3.78 7.20 3.88
CA TRP A 105 -2.87 7.64 4.92
C TRP A 105 -2.12 8.92 4.55
N LEU A 106 -1.69 9.67 5.57
CA LEU A 106 -0.93 10.89 5.38
C LEU A 106 0.47 10.58 4.81
N ASN A 107 0.72 11.07 3.60
CA ASN A 107 2.07 11.13 3.05
C ASN A 107 2.77 12.39 3.57
N ARG A 108 3.85 12.21 4.33
CA ARG A 108 4.59 13.33 4.93
C ARG A 108 5.32 14.17 3.90
N LEU A 109 5.73 13.60 2.79
CA LEU A 109 6.45 14.32 1.74
C LEU A 109 5.52 15.33 1.07
N ASP A 110 4.33 14.89 0.69
CA ASP A 110 3.34 15.72 0.00
C ASP A 110 2.39 16.47 0.95
N LYS A 111 2.42 16.12 2.24
CA LYS A 111 1.50 16.64 3.29
C LYS A 111 0.02 16.44 2.92
N ARG A 112 -0.28 15.37 2.19
CA ARG A 112 -1.62 15.02 1.72
C ARG A 112 -1.97 13.60 2.12
N GLU A 113 -3.27 13.36 2.26
CA GLU A 113 -3.79 12.02 2.39
C GLU A 113 -3.84 11.35 1.02
N GLU A 114 -3.20 10.20 0.91
CA GLU A 114 -3.06 9.44 -0.33
C GLU A 114 -3.40 7.97 -0.11
N ARG A 115 -3.72 7.27 -1.19
CA ARG A 115 -3.87 5.82 -1.18
C ARG A 115 -2.53 5.18 -0.86
N LYS A 116 -2.53 4.22 0.04
CA LYS A 116 -1.36 3.45 0.44
C LYS A 116 -1.65 1.96 0.33
N LEU A 117 -0.76 1.22 -0.29
CA LEU A 117 -0.78 -0.24 -0.30
C LEU A 117 0.31 -0.74 0.66
N ALA A 118 -0.07 -1.55 1.63
CA ALA A 118 0.86 -2.17 2.58
C ALA A 118 0.88 -3.68 2.41
N PHE A 119 2.09 -4.23 2.31
CA PHE A 119 2.36 -5.66 2.43
C PHE A 119 2.74 -5.98 3.87
N PHE A 120 2.30 -7.12 4.37
CA PHE A 120 2.58 -7.50 5.75
C PHE A 120 2.77 -9.01 5.90
N ARG A 121 3.48 -9.36 6.96
CA ARG A 121 3.71 -10.76 7.37
C ARG A 121 3.64 -10.89 8.88
N ARG A 122 2.98 -11.95 9.32
CA ARG A 122 2.95 -12.35 10.72
C ARG A 122 4.21 -13.15 11.08
N VAL A 123 4.83 -12.80 12.20
CA VAL A 123 5.95 -13.53 12.81
C VAL A 123 5.63 -13.66 14.30
N GLY A 124 5.19 -14.84 14.72
CA GLY A 124 4.68 -15.06 16.09
C GLY A 124 3.49 -14.14 16.38
N GLU A 125 3.61 -13.34 17.43
CA GLU A 125 2.59 -12.37 17.85
C GLU A 125 2.81 -10.96 17.27
N ARG A 126 3.63 -10.83 16.25
CA ARG A 126 3.92 -9.56 15.58
C ARG A 126 3.50 -9.59 14.11
N ILE A 127 3.03 -8.46 13.61
CA ILE A 127 2.71 -8.24 12.21
C ILE A 127 3.62 -7.12 11.74
N ILE A 128 4.55 -7.45 10.84
CA ILE A 128 5.51 -6.53 10.26
C ILE A 128 4.96 -6.10 8.90
N ALA A 129 4.94 -4.81 8.65
CA ALA A 129 4.36 -4.24 7.46
C ALA A 129 5.27 -3.19 6.81
N VAL A 130 5.20 -3.10 5.49
CA VAL A 130 5.81 -2.05 4.66
C VAL A 130 4.80 -1.64 3.61
N GLY A 131 4.64 -0.34 3.38
CA GLY A 131 3.73 0.15 2.37
C GLY A 131 4.33 1.26 1.52
N PHE A 132 3.72 1.48 0.37
CA PHE A 132 4.02 2.61 -0.51
C PHE A 132 2.75 3.36 -0.87
N TYR A 133 2.90 4.64 -1.20
CA TYR A 133 1.80 5.45 -1.67
C TYR A 133 1.56 5.22 -3.16
N ILE A 134 0.29 5.07 -3.54
CA ILE A 134 -0.13 4.98 -4.94
C ILE A 134 -0.19 6.42 -5.46
N PRO A 135 0.60 6.75 -6.49
CA PRO A 135 0.64 8.11 -7.03
C PRO A 135 -0.74 8.58 -7.50
N ARG A 136 -1.02 9.86 -7.30
CA ARG A 136 -2.13 10.50 -8.00
C ARG A 136 -1.75 10.70 -9.45
N ALA A 137 -2.69 10.46 -10.34
CA ALA A 137 -2.49 10.78 -11.74
C ALA A 137 -2.30 12.29 -11.95
N THR A 138 -1.40 12.65 -12.86
CA THR A 138 -1.17 14.02 -13.27
C THR A 138 -2.15 14.43 -14.37
N GLU A 139 -2.33 15.74 -14.58
CA GLU A 139 -3.11 16.27 -15.70
C GLU A 139 -2.57 15.77 -17.05
N SER A 140 -1.26 15.66 -17.19
CA SER A 140 -0.60 15.12 -18.39
C SER A 140 -0.98 13.65 -18.64
N GLN A 141 -0.99 12.84 -17.59
CA GLN A 141 -1.43 11.42 -17.67
C GLN A 141 -2.91 11.32 -18.03
N ALA A 142 -3.77 12.18 -17.43
CA ALA A 142 -5.19 12.22 -17.76
C ALA A 142 -5.43 12.58 -19.23
N ARG A 143 -4.73 13.60 -19.74
CA ARG A 143 -4.81 13.99 -21.15
C ARG A 143 -4.35 12.85 -22.08
N ALA A 144 -3.21 12.23 -21.78
CA ALA A 144 -2.68 11.12 -22.57
C ALA A 144 -3.67 9.94 -22.62
N LEU A 145 -4.32 9.63 -21.50
CA LEU A 145 -5.32 8.56 -21.45
C LEU A 145 -6.58 8.90 -22.27
N ILE A 146 -7.04 10.14 -22.23
CA ILE A 146 -8.16 10.63 -23.04
C ILE A 146 -7.82 10.54 -24.54
N ASP A 147 -6.62 10.97 -24.94
CA ASP A 147 -6.18 10.92 -26.33
C ASP A 147 -6.10 9.45 -26.84
N GLN A 148 -5.61 8.55 -26.00
CA GLN A 148 -5.60 7.11 -26.32
C GLN A 148 -7.01 6.54 -26.47
N ALA A 149 -7.91 6.91 -25.55
CA ALA A 149 -9.30 6.48 -25.60
C ALA A 149 -10.01 7.00 -26.85
N ALA A 150 -9.82 8.28 -27.21
CA ALA A 150 -10.38 8.87 -28.43
C ALA A 150 -9.85 8.18 -29.68
N ALA A 151 -8.56 7.87 -29.75
CA ALA A 151 -7.97 7.14 -30.86
C ALA A 151 -8.49 5.69 -30.96
N ALA A 152 -8.73 5.02 -29.83
CA ALA A 152 -9.33 3.69 -29.80
C ALA A 152 -10.77 3.72 -30.32
N MET A 153 -11.58 4.69 -29.88
CA MET A 153 -12.96 4.89 -30.39
C MET A 153 -13.03 5.15 -31.87
N GLN A 154 -12.07 5.89 -32.42
CA GLN A 154 -11.99 6.15 -33.86
C GLN A 154 -11.64 4.90 -34.70
N ARG A 155 -10.83 4.00 -34.11
CA ARG A 155 -10.42 2.76 -34.81
C ARG A 155 -11.50 1.69 -34.78
N ASP A 156 -12.04 1.39 -33.62
CA ASP A 156 -13.11 0.42 -33.40
C ASP A 156 -13.89 0.74 -32.13
N SER A 157 -15.04 1.38 -32.30
CA SER A 157 -15.85 1.83 -31.12
C SER A 157 -16.38 0.67 -30.28
N LYS A 158 -16.68 -0.48 -30.88
CA LYS A 158 -17.19 -1.65 -30.12
C LYS A 158 -16.12 -2.25 -29.24
N SER A 159 -14.91 -2.43 -29.78
CA SER A 159 -13.77 -2.94 -29.02
C SER A 159 -13.37 -1.94 -27.92
N ALA A 160 -13.31 -0.64 -28.26
CA ALA A 160 -12.96 0.39 -27.28
C ALA A 160 -13.93 0.44 -26.08
N LEU A 161 -15.24 0.31 -26.32
CA LEU A 161 -16.24 0.27 -25.24
C LEU A 161 -16.09 -0.95 -24.31
N LEU A 162 -15.69 -2.09 -24.87
CA LEU A 162 -15.38 -3.28 -24.07
C LEU A 162 -14.14 -3.05 -23.21
N ASP A 163 -13.09 -2.45 -23.80
CA ASP A 163 -11.83 -2.14 -23.10
C ASP A 163 -12.03 -1.09 -22.00
N PHE A 164 -12.94 -0.12 -22.17
CA PHE A 164 -13.26 0.87 -21.11
C PHE A 164 -13.99 0.26 -19.95
N ASN A 165 -14.76 -0.81 -20.16
CA ASN A 165 -15.45 -1.53 -19.10
C ASN A 165 -14.59 -2.62 -18.44
N ASP A 166 -13.40 -2.88 -18.97
CA ASP A 166 -12.45 -3.82 -18.37
C ASP A 166 -11.65 -3.13 -17.28
N LEU A 167 -11.95 -3.44 -16.02
CA LEU A 167 -11.26 -2.90 -14.84
C LEU A 167 -9.76 -3.27 -14.77
N HIS A 168 -9.30 -4.15 -15.65
CA HIS A 168 -7.90 -4.56 -15.79
C HIS A 168 -7.34 -4.19 -17.18
N GLY A 169 -8.10 -3.40 -17.93
CA GLY A 169 -7.79 -3.02 -19.30
C GLY A 169 -6.82 -1.85 -19.44
N PRO A 170 -6.47 -1.51 -20.69
CA PRO A 170 -5.45 -0.50 -20.98
C PRO A 170 -5.87 0.94 -20.65
N PHE A 171 -7.15 1.18 -20.33
CA PHE A 171 -7.71 2.51 -20.03
C PHE A 171 -7.89 2.75 -18.54
N ILE A 172 -7.13 2.05 -17.71
CA ILE A 172 -6.95 2.32 -16.28
C ILE A 172 -5.48 2.56 -16.03
N GLN A 173 -5.17 3.69 -15.39
CA GLN A 173 -3.81 4.06 -15.03
C GLN A 173 -3.82 4.80 -13.69
N ASP A 174 -3.14 4.24 -12.67
CA ASP A 174 -3.14 4.76 -11.31
C ASP A 174 -4.57 4.93 -10.77
N ASP A 175 -5.01 6.16 -10.51
CA ASP A 175 -6.37 6.49 -10.07
C ASP A 175 -7.27 7.03 -11.21
N LEU A 176 -6.78 6.97 -12.47
CA LEU A 176 -7.53 7.34 -13.66
C LEU A 176 -8.21 6.14 -14.29
N TYR A 177 -9.41 6.35 -14.79
CA TYR A 177 -10.11 5.41 -15.64
C TYR A 177 -10.97 6.14 -16.68
N VAL A 178 -11.16 5.53 -17.85
CA VAL A 178 -12.04 6.03 -18.89
C VAL A 178 -13.42 5.40 -18.73
N PHE A 179 -14.46 6.22 -18.87
CA PHE A 179 -15.84 5.77 -18.92
C PHE A 179 -16.54 6.39 -20.12
N ALA A 180 -17.53 5.72 -20.65
CA ALA A 180 -18.35 6.16 -21.79
C ALA A 180 -19.81 5.77 -21.62
#